data_849e7fb758fe6b7227503c745277d2c7
#
_entry.id   849e7fb758fe6b7227503c745277d2c7
#
_cell.length_a   1.000
_cell.length_b   1.000
_cell.length_c   1.000
_cell.angle_alpha   90.00
_cell.angle_beta   90.00
_cell.angle_gamma   90.00
#
_symmetry.space_group_name_H-M   'P 1'
#
loop_
_entity.id
_entity.type
_entity.pdbx_description
1 polymer ?
#
loop_
_entity_poly.entity_id
_entity_poly.type
_entity_poly.pdbx_seq_one_letter_code
_entity_poly.pdbx_strand_id
1 'polypeptide(L)'
;TDDKREPIGEALYAVASELTDDPVIVRSPPGPQHGAEPPASVAAALREADAFLAPTTKSISHTRARGAACEDGARGATLPGITEDVFITGLDADYEAIAAHSETLHEQVQEAEEIRVTSPQGTDITFEIGDREWHLDTGIVHEPGDFSNLPAGEVFVSPESVSGTYVVDGTMRPHGLLDADHQLTFEVEDGYVTEISDDEIREQIETAAEDAGQAAYNLAELGIGTNVGVDELVGSVLLDEKAAGTVHIAIGDNASIGGETEAPLHLDGILREPTVYVDGVEIELPE
;
A
#
# COMPACT_ATOMS: atom_id res chain seq x y z
N THR A 1 14.55 11.56 6.27
CA THR A 1 15.21 10.37 5.70
C THR A 1 15.98 9.59 6.77
N ASP A 2 16.29 8.36 6.53
CA ASP A 2 17.16 7.53 7.36
C ASP A 2 18.46 7.13 6.61
N ASP A 3 19.40 6.48 7.33
CA ASP A 3 20.72 6.15 6.80
C ASP A 3 20.71 5.36 5.48
N LYS A 4 19.70 4.50 5.28
CA LYS A 4 19.59 3.66 4.08
C LYS A 4 18.98 4.42 2.89
N ARG A 5 18.32 5.53 3.16
CA ARG A 5 17.62 6.39 2.19
C ARG A 5 18.28 7.75 2.05
N GLU A 6 19.47 7.93 2.65
CA GLU A 6 20.21 9.19 2.61
C GLU A 6 20.47 9.71 1.19
N PRO A 7 20.90 8.90 0.19
CA PRO A 7 21.10 9.39 -1.17
C PRO A 7 19.83 9.97 -1.79
N ILE A 8 18.68 9.32 -1.57
CA ILE A 8 17.37 9.81 -2.03
C ILE A 8 17.00 11.12 -1.32
N GLY A 9 17.20 11.18 0.00
CA GLY A 9 16.98 12.39 0.78
C GLY A 9 17.83 13.57 0.32
N GLU A 10 19.10 13.34 -0.02
CA GLU A 10 19.99 14.38 -0.57
C GLU A 10 19.55 14.85 -1.96
N ALA A 11 19.11 13.94 -2.83
CA ALA A 11 18.58 14.30 -4.15
C ALA A 11 17.32 15.17 -4.03
N LEU A 12 16.38 14.77 -3.16
CA LEU A 12 15.17 15.55 -2.88
C LEU A 12 15.49 16.92 -2.29
N TYR A 13 16.44 16.99 -1.34
CA TYR A 13 16.89 18.27 -0.75
C TYR A 13 17.52 19.20 -1.79
N ALA A 14 18.32 18.65 -2.70
CA ALA A 14 18.94 19.44 -3.77
C ALA A 14 17.86 20.09 -4.66
N VAL A 15 16.83 19.33 -5.06
CA VAL A 15 15.71 19.87 -5.85
C VAL A 15 14.88 20.87 -5.03
N ALA A 16 14.58 20.56 -3.77
CA ALA A 16 13.84 21.47 -2.89
C ALA A 16 14.56 22.82 -2.74
N SER A 17 15.91 22.81 -2.69
CA SER A 17 16.73 24.04 -2.59
C SER A 17 16.66 24.94 -3.83
N GLU A 18 16.17 24.44 -4.96
CA GLU A 18 15.90 25.22 -6.17
C GLU A 18 14.49 25.82 -6.17
N LEU A 19 13.58 25.26 -5.35
CA LEU A 19 12.16 25.58 -5.33
C LEU A 19 11.73 26.46 -4.16
N THR A 20 12.50 26.43 -3.03
CA THR A 20 12.20 27.21 -1.82
C THR A 20 13.47 27.77 -1.20
N ASP A 21 13.33 28.88 -0.43
CA ASP A 21 14.44 29.57 0.24
C ASP A 21 14.86 28.90 1.56
N ASP A 22 14.00 28.03 2.13
CA ASP A 22 14.19 27.40 3.46
C ASP A 22 13.99 25.88 3.49
N PRO A 23 14.61 25.11 2.57
CA PRO A 23 14.52 23.67 2.60
C PRO A 23 15.22 23.10 3.83
N VAL A 24 14.62 22.09 4.45
CA VAL A 24 15.18 21.41 5.62
C VAL A 24 15.26 19.92 5.35
N ILE A 25 16.42 19.30 5.64
CA ILE A 25 16.57 17.87 5.69
C ILE A 25 16.74 17.39 7.12
N VAL A 26 15.89 16.46 7.56
CA VAL A 26 15.97 15.84 8.88
C VAL A 26 16.38 14.37 8.71
N ARG A 27 17.41 13.95 9.43
CA ARG A 27 17.89 12.57 9.46
C ARG A 27 17.67 11.95 10.81
N SER A 28 17.22 10.71 10.81
CA SER A 28 17.05 9.92 12.03
C SER A 28 17.45 8.46 11.75
N PRO A 29 17.79 7.67 12.77
CA PRO A 29 17.88 6.22 12.61
C PRO A 29 16.55 5.64 12.12
N PRO A 30 16.54 4.50 11.38
CA PRO A 30 15.33 3.79 11.04
C PRO A 30 14.52 3.43 12.30
N GLY A 31 13.19 3.52 12.20
CA GLY A 31 12.31 3.02 13.25
C GLY A 31 12.45 1.49 13.45
N PRO A 32 12.04 0.95 14.60
CA PRO A 32 12.14 -0.49 14.89
C PRO A 32 11.23 -1.33 13.98
N GLN A 33 10.08 -0.80 13.61
CA GLN A 33 9.07 -1.46 12.77
C GLN A 33 8.25 -0.44 11.97
N HIS A 34 7.46 -0.91 11.03
CA HIS A 34 6.49 -0.07 10.33
C HIS A 34 5.46 0.49 11.31
N GLY A 35 5.03 1.72 11.13
CA GLY A 35 4.09 2.41 12.02
C GLY A 35 4.67 2.90 13.35
N ALA A 36 5.95 2.63 13.64
CA ALA A 36 6.59 3.19 14.83
C ALA A 36 6.67 4.72 14.78
N GLU A 37 6.26 5.39 15.86
CA GLU A 37 6.34 6.84 15.97
C GLU A 37 7.77 7.34 15.76
N PRO A 38 7.97 8.35 14.92
CA PRO A 38 9.28 8.95 14.73
C PRO A 38 9.75 9.71 16.00
N PRO A 39 11.05 9.98 16.14
CA PRO A 39 11.54 10.83 17.23
C PRO A 39 10.79 12.17 17.31
N ALA A 40 10.64 12.72 18.52
CA ALA A 40 9.88 13.96 18.75
C ALA A 40 10.38 15.15 17.91
N SER A 41 11.68 15.19 17.60
CA SER A 41 12.26 16.21 16.72
C SER A 41 11.82 16.07 15.27
N VAL A 42 11.63 14.84 14.77
CA VAL A 42 11.09 14.57 13.44
C VAL A 42 9.60 14.93 13.41
N ALA A 43 8.84 14.50 14.42
CA ALA A 43 7.43 14.86 14.56
C ALA A 43 7.20 16.39 14.57
N ALA A 44 8.05 17.13 15.30
CA ALA A 44 7.98 18.57 15.33
C ALA A 44 8.31 19.20 13.95
N ALA A 45 9.32 18.68 13.25
CA ALA A 45 9.66 19.16 11.91
C ALA A 45 8.54 18.92 10.89
N LEU A 46 7.88 17.77 10.96
CA LEU A 46 6.71 17.48 10.10
C LEU A 46 5.56 18.47 10.32
N ARG A 47 5.27 18.82 11.58
CA ARG A 47 4.19 19.76 11.93
C ARG A 47 4.44 21.21 11.54
N GLU A 48 5.71 21.62 11.51
CA GLU A 48 6.10 22.98 11.17
C GLU A 48 6.40 23.16 9.66
N ALA A 49 6.31 22.08 8.88
CA ALA A 49 6.54 22.11 7.45
C ALA A 49 5.25 22.41 6.67
N ASP A 50 5.33 23.20 5.60
CA ASP A 50 4.24 23.35 4.63
C ASP A 50 4.10 22.08 3.76
N ALA A 51 5.24 21.45 3.42
CA ALA A 51 5.28 20.21 2.65
C ALA A 51 6.41 19.29 3.13
N PHE A 52 6.21 17.97 3.00
CA PHE A 52 7.24 16.99 3.36
C PHE A 52 7.31 15.83 2.39
N LEU A 53 8.53 15.28 2.23
CA LEU A 53 8.79 13.99 1.60
C LEU A 53 9.60 13.13 2.57
N ALA A 54 9.13 11.91 2.84
CA ALA A 54 9.71 11.07 3.88
C ALA A 54 10.20 9.72 3.35
N PRO A 55 11.37 9.65 2.67
CA PRO A 55 12.00 8.39 2.30
C PRO A 55 12.58 7.73 3.57
N THR A 56 11.97 6.65 4.02
CA THR A 56 12.33 5.93 5.24
C THR A 56 12.37 4.43 5.01
N THR A 57 13.21 3.70 5.76
CA THR A 57 13.26 2.23 5.69
C THR A 57 11.98 1.60 6.24
N LYS A 58 11.44 2.19 7.31
CA LYS A 58 10.18 1.76 7.93
C LYS A 58 9.13 2.83 7.71
N SER A 59 7.93 2.41 7.36
CA SER A 59 6.81 3.32 7.11
C SER A 59 6.51 4.19 8.34
N ILE A 60 6.28 5.49 8.08
CA ILE A 60 5.68 6.41 9.04
C ILE A 60 4.30 6.91 8.56
N SER A 61 3.75 6.30 7.51
CA SER A 61 2.50 6.71 6.85
C SER A 61 1.32 6.75 7.83
N HIS A 62 1.23 5.78 8.72
CA HIS A 62 0.12 5.62 9.67
C HIS A 62 0.47 6.03 11.09
N THR A 63 1.51 6.88 11.27
CA THR A 63 1.87 7.41 12.59
C THR A 63 1.00 8.61 12.97
N ARG A 64 0.77 8.78 14.27
CA ARG A 64 0.11 9.97 14.80
C ARG A 64 0.87 11.26 14.46
N ALA A 65 2.21 11.18 14.40
CA ALA A 65 3.05 12.32 14.05
C ALA A 65 2.73 12.83 12.63
N ARG A 66 2.59 11.92 11.64
CA ARG A 66 2.20 12.28 10.26
C ARG A 66 0.76 12.78 10.21
N GLY A 67 -0.18 12.07 10.85
CA GLY A 67 -1.57 12.48 10.91
C GLY A 67 -1.74 13.90 11.46
N ALA A 68 -1.15 14.18 12.63
CA ALA A 68 -1.20 15.50 13.26
C ALA A 68 -0.56 16.60 12.38
N ALA A 69 0.51 16.28 11.64
CA ALA A 69 1.11 17.24 10.71
C ALA A 69 0.14 17.61 9.58
N CYS A 70 -0.55 16.63 8.99
CA CYS A 70 -1.55 16.88 7.96
C CYS A 70 -2.79 17.60 8.50
N GLU A 71 -3.24 17.28 9.71
CA GLU A 71 -4.33 18.01 10.40
C GLU A 71 -3.97 19.47 10.65
N ASP A 72 -2.69 19.77 10.94
CA ASP A 72 -2.18 21.13 11.11
C ASP A 72 -1.91 21.85 9.77
N GLY A 73 -2.12 21.17 8.62
CA GLY A 73 -2.05 21.73 7.26
C GLY A 73 -0.79 21.40 6.46
N ALA A 74 0.14 20.62 7.01
CA ALA A 74 1.25 20.09 6.22
C ALA A 74 0.72 19.12 5.16
N ARG A 75 1.32 19.12 3.96
CA ARG A 75 1.01 18.17 2.90
C ARG A 75 2.24 17.37 2.50
N GLY A 76 2.08 16.18 1.97
CA GLY A 76 3.26 15.47 1.51
C GLY A 76 3.10 13.98 1.34
N ALA A 77 4.24 13.32 1.13
CA ALA A 77 4.26 11.90 0.88
C ALA A 77 5.32 11.16 1.69
N THR A 78 5.00 9.92 1.96
CA THR A 78 5.97 8.94 2.48
C THR A 78 6.38 7.98 1.37
N LEU A 79 7.64 7.53 1.45
CA LEU A 79 8.24 6.60 0.49
C LEU A 79 8.84 5.42 1.30
N PRO A 80 7.99 4.56 1.88
CA PRO A 80 8.43 3.54 2.81
C PRO A 80 9.18 2.41 2.10
N GLY A 81 10.41 2.15 2.53
CA GLY A 81 11.22 1.09 1.94
C GLY A 81 11.77 1.37 0.55
N ILE A 82 11.54 2.54 -0.02
CA ILE A 82 11.95 2.90 -1.39
C ILE A 82 13.44 2.63 -1.63
N THR A 83 13.75 2.08 -2.79
CA THR A 83 15.12 1.89 -3.27
C THR A 83 15.49 2.97 -4.29
N GLU A 84 16.78 3.12 -4.61
CA GLU A 84 17.20 4.08 -5.64
C GLU A 84 16.60 3.72 -7.01
N ASP A 85 16.53 2.44 -7.34
CA ASP A 85 15.94 1.97 -8.61
C ASP A 85 14.46 2.35 -8.69
N VAL A 86 13.66 2.05 -7.65
CA VAL A 86 12.23 2.42 -7.59
C VAL A 86 12.06 3.94 -7.57
N PHE A 87 12.95 4.68 -6.90
CA PHE A 87 12.91 6.15 -6.89
C PHE A 87 13.13 6.74 -8.29
N ILE A 88 14.05 6.16 -9.07
CA ILE A 88 14.37 6.66 -10.42
C ILE A 88 13.30 6.23 -11.44
N THR A 89 12.80 5.00 -11.37
CA THR A 89 11.90 4.43 -12.39
C THR A 89 10.42 4.51 -12.00
N GLY A 90 10.09 4.34 -10.73
CA GLY A 90 8.72 4.26 -10.25
C GLY A 90 8.06 5.61 -9.96
N LEU A 91 8.83 6.71 -9.86
CA LEU A 91 8.29 8.05 -9.64
C LEU A 91 8.16 8.89 -10.93
N ASP A 92 8.76 8.46 -12.04
CA ASP A 92 8.63 9.12 -13.34
C ASP A 92 7.33 8.66 -14.02
N ALA A 93 6.20 9.08 -13.47
CA ALA A 93 4.86 8.71 -13.91
C ALA A 93 3.99 9.95 -14.14
N ASP A 94 3.00 9.83 -15.00
CA ASP A 94 1.97 10.86 -15.20
C ASP A 94 0.90 10.74 -14.11
N TYR A 95 1.07 11.48 -13.01
CA TYR A 95 0.17 11.45 -11.86
C TYR A 95 -1.23 12.00 -12.19
N GLU A 96 -1.39 12.84 -13.21
CA GLU A 96 -2.72 13.27 -13.68
C GLU A 96 -3.45 12.12 -14.39
N ALA A 97 -2.71 11.31 -15.18
CA ALA A 97 -3.27 10.11 -15.79
C ALA A 97 -3.61 9.05 -14.72
N ILE A 98 -2.73 8.84 -13.75
CA ILE A 98 -2.99 7.92 -12.60
C ILE A 98 -4.25 8.35 -11.87
N ALA A 99 -4.40 9.62 -11.54
CA ALA A 99 -5.57 10.12 -10.84
C ALA A 99 -6.85 9.89 -11.66
N ALA A 100 -6.82 10.16 -12.97
CA ALA A 100 -7.98 9.95 -13.86
C ALA A 100 -8.39 8.45 -13.92
N HIS A 101 -7.41 7.52 -13.94
CA HIS A 101 -7.68 6.09 -13.89
C HIS A 101 -8.24 5.67 -12.53
N SER A 102 -7.67 6.17 -11.43
CA SER A 102 -8.15 5.91 -10.07
C SER A 102 -9.57 6.42 -9.86
N GLU A 103 -9.87 7.65 -10.30
CA GLU A 103 -11.23 8.24 -10.24
C GLU A 103 -12.23 7.40 -11.06
N THR A 104 -11.87 7.00 -12.29
CA THR A 104 -12.71 6.17 -13.15
C THR A 104 -13.01 4.80 -12.51
N LEU A 105 -12.01 4.17 -11.92
CA LEU A 105 -12.18 2.90 -11.23
C LEU A 105 -13.02 3.08 -9.95
N HIS A 106 -12.73 4.12 -9.18
CA HIS A 106 -13.48 4.43 -7.97
C HIS A 106 -14.97 4.65 -8.24
N GLU A 107 -15.33 5.35 -9.33
CA GLU A 107 -16.73 5.51 -9.74
C GLU A 107 -17.44 4.17 -9.99
N GLN A 108 -16.71 3.12 -10.38
CA GLN A 108 -17.27 1.79 -10.61
C GLN A 108 -17.44 0.96 -9.34
N VAL A 109 -16.58 1.18 -8.32
CA VAL A 109 -16.53 0.33 -7.12
C VAL A 109 -17.14 0.98 -5.87
N GLN A 110 -17.26 2.31 -5.80
CA GLN A 110 -17.62 3.03 -4.58
C GLN A 110 -18.99 2.65 -3.98
N GLU A 111 -19.93 2.19 -4.80
CA GLU A 111 -21.28 1.78 -4.36
C GLU A 111 -21.44 0.24 -4.36
N ALA A 112 -20.34 -0.51 -4.55
CA ALA A 112 -20.39 -1.95 -4.64
C ALA A 112 -20.76 -2.58 -3.30
N GLU A 113 -21.68 -3.56 -3.30
CA GLU A 113 -21.97 -4.39 -2.15
C GLU A 113 -20.99 -5.59 -2.09
N GLU A 114 -20.65 -6.14 -3.27
CA GLU A 114 -19.79 -7.31 -3.42
C GLU A 114 -18.74 -7.10 -4.52
N ILE A 115 -17.50 -7.47 -4.22
CA ILE A 115 -16.44 -7.60 -5.22
C ILE A 115 -16.00 -9.06 -5.27
N ARG A 116 -15.94 -9.65 -6.47
CA ARG A 116 -15.33 -10.96 -6.69
C ARG A 116 -14.11 -10.83 -7.58
N VAL A 117 -13.02 -11.47 -7.17
CA VAL A 117 -11.78 -11.53 -7.94
C VAL A 117 -11.51 -12.96 -8.35
N THR A 118 -11.20 -13.16 -9.64
CA THR A 118 -10.76 -14.45 -10.16
C THR A 118 -9.46 -14.32 -10.92
N SER A 119 -8.69 -15.39 -11.06
CA SER A 119 -7.50 -15.43 -11.92
C SER A 119 -7.30 -16.79 -12.57
N PRO A 120 -6.56 -16.87 -13.69
CA PRO A 120 -6.20 -18.15 -14.33
C PRO A 120 -5.42 -19.09 -13.39
N GLN A 121 -4.73 -18.56 -12.39
CA GLN A 121 -3.92 -19.30 -11.43
C GLN A 121 -4.75 -19.97 -10.34
N GLY A 122 -6.04 -19.69 -10.27
CA GLY A 122 -6.96 -20.36 -9.35
C GLY A 122 -7.55 -19.48 -8.26
N THR A 123 -7.31 -18.17 -8.30
CA THR A 123 -8.03 -17.23 -7.42
C THR A 123 -9.52 -17.27 -7.74
N ASP A 124 -10.34 -17.41 -6.71
CA ASP A 124 -11.79 -17.22 -6.71
C ASP A 124 -12.20 -16.82 -5.28
N ILE A 125 -12.26 -15.51 -5.06
CA ILE A 125 -12.46 -14.92 -3.74
C ILE A 125 -13.49 -13.79 -3.82
N THR A 126 -14.35 -13.71 -2.82
CA THR A 126 -15.43 -12.74 -2.74
C THR A 126 -15.27 -11.88 -1.49
N PHE A 127 -15.42 -10.57 -1.67
CA PHE A 127 -15.32 -9.54 -0.67
C PHE A 127 -16.69 -8.89 -0.48
N GLU A 128 -17.21 -8.90 0.75
CA GLU A 128 -18.37 -8.12 1.16
C GLU A 128 -17.86 -6.76 1.64
N ILE A 129 -18.27 -5.68 0.99
CA ILE A 129 -17.76 -4.34 1.26
C ILE A 129 -18.46 -3.70 2.45
N GLY A 130 -19.79 -3.90 2.57
CA GLY A 130 -20.58 -3.31 3.64
C GLY A 130 -20.55 -1.78 3.61
N ASP A 131 -20.45 -1.17 4.79
CA ASP A 131 -20.39 0.29 4.95
C ASP A 131 -18.94 0.84 4.86
N ARG A 132 -18.00 0.09 4.26
CA ARG A 132 -16.59 0.50 4.16
C ARG A 132 -16.38 1.50 3.02
N GLU A 133 -15.52 2.48 3.26
CA GLU A 133 -15.19 3.50 2.27
C GLU A 133 -13.99 3.05 1.42
N TRP A 134 -14.11 3.25 0.10
CA TRP A 134 -13.01 3.10 -0.83
C TRP A 134 -12.07 4.31 -0.75
N HIS A 135 -10.79 4.06 -0.82
CA HIS A 135 -9.74 5.06 -0.79
C HIS A 135 -9.03 5.15 -2.14
N LEU A 136 -8.58 6.36 -2.48
CA LEU A 136 -7.77 6.63 -3.66
C LEU A 136 -6.39 7.10 -3.23
N ASP A 137 -5.35 6.44 -3.73
CA ASP A 137 -3.97 6.92 -3.63
C ASP A 137 -3.48 7.35 -5.02
N THR A 138 -3.63 8.63 -5.34
CA THR A 138 -3.35 9.19 -6.66
C THR A 138 -1.95 9.81 -6.78
N GLY A 139 -1.24 9.99 -5.67
CA GLY A 139 0.03 10.71 -5.62
C GLY A 139 -0.09 12.24 -5.69
N ILE A 140 -1.31 12.76 -5.86
CA ILE A 140 -1.54 14.20 -5.91
C ILE A 140 -1.72 14.75 -4.50
N VAL A 141 -0.84 15.68 -4.11
CA VAL A 141 -0.81 16.31 -2.78
C VAL A 141 -0.74 17.82 -2.92
N HIS A 142 -1.78 18.43 -3.50
CA HIS A 142 -1.80 19.85 -3.84
C HIS A 142 -2.35 20.74 -2.74
N GLU A 143 -3.29 20.24 -1.93
CA GLU A 143 -3.96 21.04 -0.92
C GLU A 143 -3.37 20.80 0.48
N PRO A 144 -3.47 21.78 1.40
CA PRO A 144 -3.07 21.57 2.79
C PRO A 144 -3.78 20.38 3.43
N GLY A 145 -3.01 19.49 4.04
CA GLY A 145 -3.51 18.26 4.65
C GLY A 145 -3.45 17.04 3.74
N ASP A 146 -3.25 17.20 2.44
CA ASP A 146 -3.12 16.09 1.51
C ASP A 146 -1.95 15.17 1.86
N PHE A 147 -2.18 13.88 1.68
CA PHE A 147 -1.19 12.86 1.95
C PHE A 147 -1.29 11.71 0.94
N SER A 148 -0.15 11.16 0.54
CA SER A 148 -0.03 10.01 -0.33
C SER A 148 1.18 9.14 0.05
N ASN A 149 1.21 7.89 -0.38
CA ASN A 149 2.44 7.14 -0.55
C ASN A 149 3.00 7.37 -1.96
N LEU A 150 4.29 7.29 -2.14
CA LEU A 150 4.94 7.36 -3.45
C LEU A 150 5.93 6.20 -3.62
N PRO A 151 5.89 5.49 -4.78
CA PRO A 151 4.95 5.61 -5.91
C PRO A 151 3.49 5.44 -5.49
N ALA A 152 2.57 6.02 -6.27
CA ALA A 152 1.14 5.96 -6.04
C ALA A 152 0.40 5.34 -7.23
N GLY A 153 -0.89 5.15 -7.10
CA GLY A 153 -1.77 4.65 -8.15
C GLY A 153 -2.50 3.39 -7.72
N GLU A 154 -3.51 3.55 -6.86
CA GLU A 154 -4.38 2.46 -6.45
C GLU A 154 -5.75 2.98 -5.98
N VAL A 155 -6.71 2.08 -6.03
CA VAL A 155 -8.01 2.22 -5.36
C VAL A 155 -8.17 1.02 -4.46
N PHE A 156 -8.40 1.24 -3.17
CA PHE A 156 -8.38 0.16 -2.18
C PHE A 156 -9.45 0.31 -1.11
N VAL A 157 -9.78 -0.80 -0.47
CA VAL A 157 -10.77 -0.87 0.61
C VAL A 157 -10.38 -1.93 1.63
N SER A 158 -10.74 -1.68 2.90
CA SER A 158 -10.76 -2.72 3.93
C SER A 158 -12.15 -3.36 3.95
N PRO A 159 -12.34 -4.58 3.46
CA PRO A 159 -13.65 -5.22 3.35
C PRO A 159 -14.24 -5.56 4.73
N GLU A 160 -15.58 -5.73 4.81
CA GLU A 160 -16.24 -6.16 6.03
C GLU A 160 -16.08 -7.68 6.26
N SER A 161 -16.18 -8.47 5.18
CA SER A 161 -15.96 -9.92 5.20
C SER A 161 -15.39 -10.41 3.89
N VAL A 162 -14.69 -11.54 3.94
CA VAL A 162 -14.04 -12.16 2.76
C VAL A 162 -14.09 -13.67 2.87
N SER A 163 -14.39 -14.35 1.75
CA SER A 163 -14.31 -15.81 1.68
C SER A 163 -13.91 -16.29 0.30
N GLY A 164 -13.14 -17.37 0.24
CA GLY A 164 -12.66 -18.00 -0.98
C GLY A 164 -11.18 -18.32 -0.95
N THR A 165 -10.62 -18.51 -2.13
CA THR A 165 -9.21 -18.83 -2.34
C THR A 165 -8.55 -17.70 -3.10
N TYR A 166 -7.36 -17.25 -2.69
CA TYR A 166 -6.53 -16.41 -3.55
C TYR A 166 -5.13 -16.98 -3.74
N VAL A 167 -4.61 -16.75 -4.94
CA VAL A 167 -3.30 -17.24 -5.37
C VAL A 167 -2.45 -16.05 -5.77
N VAL A 168 -1.40 -15.81 -5.02
CA VAL A 168 -0.39 -14.80 -5.34
C VAL A 168 0.59 -15.39 -6.34
N ASP A 169 0.74 -14.75 -7.49
CA ASP A 169 1.64 -15.14 -8.57
C ASP A 169 2.57 -14.00 -9.02
N GLY A 170 2.38 -12.80 -8.46
CA GLY A 170 3.18 -11.61 -8.71
C GLY A 170 4.30 -11.42 -7.70
N THR A 171 4.06 -10.57 -6.72
CA THR A 171 5.05 -10.18 -5.71
C THR A 171 4.47 -10.33 -4.31
N MET A 172 5.24 -10.88 -3.39
CA MET A 172 4.91 -10.91 -1.96
C MET A 172 6.18 -10.98 -1.11
N ARG A 173 6.24 -10.24 0.01
CA ARG A 173 7.33 -10.40 0.99
C ARG A 173 7.18 -11.72 1.75
N PRO A 174 8.27 -12.41 2.10
CA PRO A 174 9.67 -12.03 1.90
C PRO A 174 10.26 -12.42 0.54
N HIS A 175 9.53 -13.14 -0.30
CA HIS A 175 10.02 -13.74 -1.55
C HIS A 175 10.36 -12.70 -2.63
N GLY A 176 9.72 -11.52 -2.62
CA GLY A 176 9.81 -10.57 -3.71
C GLY A 176 9.00 -11.04 -4.92
N LEU A 177 9.53 -10.83 -6.13
CA LEU A 177 8.90 -11.28 -7.38
C LEU A 177 8.92 -12.81 -7.45
N LEU A 178 7.76 -13.42 -7.62
CA LEU A 178 7.61 -14.86 -7.73
C LEU A 178 7.90 -15.34 -9.16
N ASP A 179 8.58 -16.48 -9.24
CA ASP A 179 8.76 -17.19 -10.50
C ASP A 179 7.44 -17.80 -10.98
N ALA A 180 7.28 -17.99 -12.28
CA ALA A 180 6.05 -18.49 -12.90
C ALA A 180 5.57 -19.84 -12.35
N ASP A 181 6.49 -20.68 -11.85
CA ASP A 181 6.20 -21.99 -11.26
C ASP A 181 6.00 -21.94 -9.73
N HIS A 182 6.14 -20.76 -9.12
CA HIS A 182 6.02 -20.55 -7.68
C HIS A 182 4.80 -19.66 -7.38
N GLN A 183 3.79 -20.27 -6.80
CA GLN A 183 2.55 -19.60 -6.43
C GLN A 183 2.26 -19.83 -4.95
N LEU A 184 1.68 -18.83 -4.31
CA LEU A 184 1.32 -18.86 -2.89
C LEU A 184 -0.20 -18.88 -2.78
N THR A 185 -0.75 -19.95 -2.22
CA THR A 185 -2.20 -20.14 -2.09
C THR A 185 -2.65 -19.90 -0.65
N PHE A 186 -3.75 -19.19 -0.50
CA PHE A 186 -4.38 -18.85 0.77
C PHE A 186 -5.87 -19.18 0.69
N GLU A 187 -6.37 -19.93 1.69
CA GLU A 187 -7.81 -20.13 1.90
C GLU A 187 -8.32 -19.15 2.94
N VAL A 188 -9.46 -18.54 2.68
CA VAL A 188 -10.07 -17.51 3.53
C VAL A 188 -11.50 -17.89 3.85
N GLU A 189 -11.86 -17.85 5.12
CA GLU A 189 -13.24 -18.07 5.61
C GLU A 189 -13.60 -16.95 6.59
N ASP A 190 -14.75 -16.33 6.39
CA ASP A 190 -15.33 -15.30 7.28
C ASP A 190 -14.32 -14.18 7.63
N GLY A 191 -13.53 -13.71 6.65
CA GLY A 191 -12.57 -12.62 6.81
C GLY A 191 -11.21 -13.03 7.38
N TYR A 192 -10.95 -14.33 7.57
CA TYR A 192 -9.68 -14.80 8.13
C TYR A 192 -9.03 -15.86 7.25
N VAL A 193 -7.70 -15.76 7.12
CA VAL A 193 -6.91 -16.80 6.46
C VAL A 193 -6.89 -18.05 7.32
N THR A 194 -7.29 -19.19 6.75
CA THR A 194 -7.40 -20.49 7.43
C THR A 194 -6.32 -21.49 6.98
N GLU A 195 -5.88 -21.41 5.72
CA GLU A 195 -4.79 -22.23 5.20
C GLU A 195 -3.81 -21.37 4.38
N ILE A 196 -2.51 -21.66 4.51
CA ILE A 196 -1.41 -20.98 3.83
C ILE A 196 -0.49 -22.04 3.25
N SER A 197 -0.24 -22.02 1.94
CA SER A 197 0.60 -23.02 1.28
C SER A 197 2.09 -22.88 1.58
N ASP A 198 2.56 -21.66 1.86
CA ASP A 198 3.97 -21.33 2.09
C ASP A 198 4.35 -21.37 3.57
N ASP A 199 5.43 -22.08 3.91
CA ASP A 199 5.87 -22.26 5.28
C ASP A 199 6.47 -20.99 5.89
N GLU A 200 7.16 -20.15 5.10
CA GLU A 200 7.82 -18.93 5.60
C GLU A 200 6.78 -17.84 5.93
N ILE A 201 5.78 -17.70 5.09
CA ILE A 201 4.67 -16.75 5.35
C ILE A 201 3.83 -17.23 6.53
N ARG A 202 3.56 -18.54 6.60
CA ARG A 202 2.84 -19.11 7.74
C ARG A 202 3.57 -18.84 9.05
N GLU A 203 4.89 -19.04 9.12
CA GLU A 203 5.70 -18.78 10.30
C GLU A 203 5.68 -17.29 10.70
N GLN A 204 5.68 -16.38 9.73
CA GLN A 204 5.55 -14.92 10.01
C GLN A 204 4.21 -14.59 10.65
N ILE A 205 3.11 -15.11 10.09
CA ILE A 205 1.76 -14.86 10.61
C ILE A 205 1.57 -15.52 11.97
N GLU A 206 2.05 -16.76 12.17
CA GLU A 206 2.03 -17.45 13.46
C GLU A 206 2.83 -16.69 14.53
N THR A 207 3.99 -16.13 14.16
CA THR A 207 4.79 -15.28 15.06
C THR A 207 4.04 -14.02 15.46
N ALA A 208 3.38 -13.36 14.51
CA ALA A 208 2.54 -12.20 14.79
C ALA A 208 1.32 -12.57 15.66
N ALA A 209 0.78 -13.77 15.46
CA ALA A 209 -0.35 -14.27 16.23
C ALA A 209 0.00 -14.59 17.71
N GLU A 210 1.28 -14.75 18.07
CA GLU A 210 1.68 -14.86 19.48
C GLU A 210 1.28 -13.62 20.29
N ASP A 211 1.32 -12.43 19.66
CA ASP A 211 0.95 -11.16 20.29
C ASP A 211 -0.50 -10.73 19.97
N ALA A 212 -0.95 -10.93 18.72
CA ALA A 212 -2.22 -10.41 18.21
C ALA A 212 -3.36 -11.45 18.11
N GLY A 213 -3.05 -12.73 18.30
CA GLY A 213 -4.03 -13.81 18.15
C GLY A 213 -4.61 -13.87 16.74
N GLN A 214 -5.93 -13.99 16.64
CA GLN A 214 -6.64 -14.11 15.37
C GLN A 214 -6.47 -12.88 14.46
N ALA A 215 -6.21 -11.69 15.01
CA ALA A 215 -6.02 -10.46 14.25
C ALA A 215 -4.86 -10.56 13.24
N ALA A 216 -3.85 -11.42 13.49
CA ALA A 216 -2.76 -11.65 12.54
C ALA A 216 -3.20 -12.37 11.25
N TYR A 217 -4.33 -13.07 11.27
CA TYR A 217 -4.90 -13.78 10.11
C TYR A 217 -6.01 -12.99 9.40
N ASN A 218 -6.31 -11.77 9.86
CA ASN A 218 -7.34 -10.93 9.26
C ASN A 218 -7.01 -10.65 7.79
N LEU A 219 -8.00 -10.79 6.90
CA LEU A 219 -7.86 -10.30 5.54
C LEU A 219 -8.19 -8.82 5.52
N ALA A 220 -7.14 -8.03 5.34
CA ALA A 220 -7.10 -6.62 5.70
C ALA A 220 -7.54 -5.69 4.58
N GLU A 221 -7.21 -6.03 3.33
CA GLU A 221 -7.31 -5.11 2.20
C GLU A 221 -7.57 -5.83 0.88
N LEU A 222 -8.36 -5.20 0.05
CA LEU A 222 -8.44 -5.39 -1.39
C LEU A 222 -8.00 -4.09 -2.05
N GLY A 223 -6.96 -4.14 -2.89
CA GLY A 223 -6.52 -2.99 -3.67
C GLY A 223 -6.38 -3.34 -5.16
N ILE A 224 -6.56 -2.34 -6.00
CA ILE A 224 -6.48 -2.44 -7.46
C ILE A 224 -5.51 -1.37 -7.95
N GLY A 225 -4.43 -1.80 -8.60
CA GLY A 225 -3.42 -0.92 -9.16
C GLY A 225 -3.92 -0.11 -10.35
N THR A 226 -3.55 1.17 -10.39
CA THR A 226 -3.98 2.13 -11.43
C THR A 226 -2.82 2.90 -12.06
N ASN A 227 -1.58 2.59 -11.66
CA ASN A 227 -0.40 3.27 -12.19
C ASN A 227 0.03 2.66 -13.53
N VAL A 228 -0.40 3.31 -14.61
CA VAL A 228 -0.06 2.94 -15.99
C VAL A 228 1.40 3.21 -16.38
N GLY A 229 2.19 3.80 -15.49
CA GLY A 229 3.64 3.97 -15.67
C GLY A 229 4.46 2.76 -15.18
N VAL A 230 3.82 1.75 -14.60
CA VAL A 230 4.48 0.52 -14.14
C VAL A 230 4.20 -0.60 -15.13
N ASP A 231 5.11 -0.78 -16.08
CA ASP A 231 4.96 -1.77 -17.16
C ASP A 231 5.27 -3.21 -16.74
N GLU A 232 6.13 -3.40 -15.73
CA GLU A 232 6.57 -4.73 -15.27
C GLU A 232 6.72 -4.75 -13.74
N LEU A 233 6.37 -5.88 -13.13
CA LEU A 233 6.61 -6.10 -11.70
C LEU A 233 8.12 -6.30 -11.45
N VAL A 234 8.64 -5.63 -10.43
CA VAL A 234 10.08 -5.61 -10.12
C VAL A 234 10.45 -6.31 -8.80
N GLY A 235 9.46 -6.86 -8.09
CA GLY A 235 9.65 -7.48 -6.78
C GLY A 235 9.65 -6.49 -5.61
N SER A 236 9.25 -5.25 -5.87
CA SER A 236 9.01 -4.24 -4.85
C SER A 236 7.51 -4.12 -4.58
N VAL A 237 7.04 -4.67 -3.48
CA VAL A 237 5.61 -4.56 -3.10
C VAL A 237 5.12 -3.11 -3.22
N LEU A 238 5.88 -2.13 -2.70
CA LEU A 238 5.52 -0.71 -2.77
C LEU A 238 5.21 -0.20 -4.20
N LEU A 239 5.89 -0.72 -5.22
CA LEU A 239 5.66 -0.34 -6.62
C LEU A 239 4.67 -1.28 -7.29
N ASP A 240 4.85 -2.58 -7.07
CA ASP A 240 4.13 -3.62 -7.80
C ASP A 240 2.63 -3.65 -7.45
N GLU A 241 2.25 -3.27 -6.22
CA GLU A 241 0.85 -3.12 -5.79
C GLU A 241 0.12 -1.99 -6.51
N LYS A 242 0.89 -1.02 -7.07
CA LYS A 242 0.36 0.12 -7.82
C LYS A 242 0.21 -0.16 -9.32
N ALA A 243 0.87 -1.20 -9.84
CA ALA A 243 0.87 -1.51 -11.27
C ALA A 243 -0.56 -1.63 -11.83
N ALA A 244 -0.84 -0.91 -12.91
CA ALA A 244 -2.16 -0.96 -13.55
C ALA A 244 -2.53 -2.38 -13.96
N GLY A 245 -3.80 -2.75 -13.78
CA GLY A 245 -4.31 -4.08 -14.13
C GLY A 245 -3.94 -5.19 -13.13
N THR A 246 -3.29 -4.89 -12.00
CA THR A 246 -3.07 -5.85 -10.91
C THR A 246 -4.10 -5.69 -9.81
N VAL A 247 -4.26 -6.74 -9.02
CA VAL A 247 -4.96 -6.72 -7.74
C VAL A 247 -3.97 -7.11 -6.65
N HIS A 248 -4.02 -6.46 -5.52
CA HIS A 248 -3.34 -6.93 -4.32
C HIS A 248 -4.32 -7.20 -3.19
N ILE A 249 -3.97 -8.17 -2.36
CA ILE A 249 -4.77 -8.61 -1.23
C ILE A 249 -3.83 -8.66 -0.03
N ALA A 250 -4.18 -7.97 1.07
CA ALA A 250 -3.35 -7.93 2.26
C ALA A 250 -3.89 -8.74 3.43
N ILE A 251 -2.96 -9.25 4.25
CA ILE A 251 -3.24 -9.96 5.50
C ILE A 251 -2.73 -9.12 6.68
N GLY A 252 -3.52 -8.99 7.75
CA GLY A 252 -3.11 -8.41 9.03
C GLY A 252 -3.83 -7.12 9.40
N ASP A 253 -3.09 -6.04 9.62
CA ASP A 253 -3.60 -4.73 10.09
C ASP A 253 -4.44 -4.02 9.02
N ASN A 254 -5.58 -3.48 9.43
CA ASN A 254 -6.41 -2.62 8.60
C ASN A 254 -6.96 -1.38 9.33
N ALA A 255 -6.52 -1.15 10.56
CA ALA A 255 -7.06 -0.05 11.38
C ALA A 255 -6.80 1.33 10.78
N SER A 256 -5.74 1.47 9.97
CA SER A 256 -5.38 2.73 9.33
C SER A 256 -6.06 2.98 7.98
N ILE A 257 -6.79 1.99 7.46
CA ILE A 257 -7.46 2.02 6.16
C ILE A 257 -8.97 1.77 6.27
N GLY A 258 -9.55 2.14 7.40
CA GLY A 258 -11.00 2.06 7.64
C GLY A 258 -11.48 0.75 8.27
N GLY A 259 -10.60 -0.21 8.55
CA GLY A 259 -10.92 -1.42 9.30
C GLY A 259 -10.86 -1.24 10.82
N GLU A 260 -11.08 -2.33 11.56
CA GLU A 260 -11.10 -2.34 13.03
C GLU A 260 -10.02 -3.25 13.64
N THR A 261 -9.20 -3.89 12.80
CA THR A 261 -8.21 -4.87 13.23
C THR A 261 -6.83 -4.23 13.34
N GLU A 262 -6.25 -4.28 14.54
CA GLU A 262 -4.86 -3.94 14.80
C GLU A 262 -4.01 -5.22 14.84
N ALA A 263 -2.97 -5.30 13.99
CA ALA A 263 -2.03 -6.40 13.95
C ALA A 263 -0.58 -5.89 13.74
N PRO A 264 0.44 -6.66 14.18
CA PRO A 264 1.84 -6.23 14.04
C PRO A 264 2.41 -6.43 12.63
N LEU A 265 1.57 -6.81 11.67
CA LEU A 265 1.95 -7.02 10.27
C LEU A 265 0.89 -6.49 9.32
N HIS A 266 1.32 -6.20 8.08
CA HIS A 266 0.50 -5.97 6.90
C HIS A 266 1.28 -6.55 5.72
N LEU A 267 0.74 -7.58 5.06
CA LEU A 267 1.42 -8.35 4.04
C LEU A 267 0.60 -8.38 2.76
N ASP A 268 1.03 -7.62 1.78
CA ASP A 268 0.42 -7.54 0.45
C ASP A 268 0.91 -8.67 -0.44
N GLY A 269 -0.03 -9.32 -1.12
CA GLY A 269 0.22 -10.29 -2.17
C GLY A 269 -0.38 -9.83 -3.48
N ILE A 270 0.44 -9.68 -4.53
CA ILE A 270 0.05 -9.14 -5.83
C ILE A 270 -0.33 -10.25 -6.80
N LEU A 271 -1.48 -10.10 -7.48
CA LEU A 271 -2.03 -10.96 -8.52
C LEU A 271 -1.86 -10.28 -9.88
N ARG A 272 -1.29 -10.98 -10.89
CA ARG A 272 -0.92 -10.39 -12.19
C ARG A 272 -2.05 -10.23 -13.19
N GLU A 273 -2.90 -11.23 -13.33
CA GLU A 273 -3.94 -11.29 -14.37
C GLU A 273 -5.31 -11.51 -13.72
N PRO A 274 -5.75 -10.61 -12.83
CA PRO A 274 -7.04 -10.73 -12.18
C PRO A 274 -8.18 -10.35 -13.13
N THR A 275 -9.34 -10.96 -12.91
CA THR A 275 -10.62 -10.47 -13.43
C THR A 275 -11.46 -10.04 -12.24
N VAL A 276 -11.94 -8.81 -12.26
CA VAL A 276 -12.73 -8.20 -11.17
C VAL A 276 -14.19 -8.09 -11.58
N TYR A 277 -15.07 -8.51 -10.70
CA TYR A 277 -16.52 -8.37 -10.84
C TYR A 277 -17.06 -7.50 -9.72
N VAL A 278 -17.84 -6.50 -10.08
CA VAL A 278 -18.58 -5.61 -9.17
C VAL A 278 -20.04 -5.99 -9.21
N ASP A 279 -20.61 -6.46 -8.10
CA ASP A 279 -22.00 -6.94 -8.01
C ASP A 279 -22.37 -7.93 -9.16
N GLY A 280 -21.42 -8.82 -9.48
CA GLY A 280 -21.55 -9.84 -10.52
C GLY A 280 -21.31 -9.37 -11.96
N VAL A 281 -20.92 -8.09 -12.16
CA VAL A 281 -20.60 -7.54 -13.49
C VAL A 281 -19.08 -7.36 -13.61
N GLU A 282 -18.48 -7.97 -14.65
CA GLU A 282 -17.07 -7.79 -14.96
C GLU A 282 -16.77 -6.34 -15.32
N ILE A 283 -15.69 -5.81 -14.76
CA ILE A 283 -15.18 -4.46 -15.06
C ILE A 283 -13.85 -4.52 -15.78
N GLU A 284 -13.54 -3.49 -16.58
CA GLU A 284 -12.25 -3.34 -17.22
C GLU A 284 -11.30 -2.65 -16.23
N LEU A 285 -10.11 -3.23 -16.01
CA LEU A 285 -9.05 -2.63 -15.22
C LEU A 285 -8.21 -1.69 -16.09
N PRO A 286 -7.55 -0.69 -15.49
CA PRO A 286 -6.58 0.16 -16.20
C PRO A 286 -5.46 -0.69 -16.81
N GLU A 287 -5.00 -0.33 -18.02
CA GLU A 287 -3.89 -0.97 -18.74
C GLU A 287 -2.79 0.05 -19.10
#